data_99d6d3044a410133393ff54c4247c337
#
_entry.id   99d6d3044a410133393ff54c4247c337
#
_cell.length_a   1.000
_cell.length_b   1.000
_cell.length_c   1.000
_cell.angle_alpha   90.00
_cell.angle_beta   90.00
_cell.angle_gamma   90.00
#
_symmetry.space_group_name_H-M   'P 1'
#
loop_
_entity.id
_entity.type
_entity.pdbx_description
1 polymer ?
#
loop_
_entity_poly.entity_id
_entity_poly.type
_entity_poly.pdbx_seq_one_letter_code
_entity_poly.pdbx_strand_id
1 'polypeptide(L)'
;MRRGLIAWAIGVLFIVSPAVLMAEDSAIHSSSFDSAGVKIVYFEAGTGEPVVLVHGLYSSAKMNWIMPGTFKLLAAHYHVIAFDLRGHGESDKPTADAAYGQPMVDDITRLMDHLSIPKAHIVGYSLGGIIVMKFMIDHPDRVISGTLGGMGWLKEGSFEQRICEQMGNRAASTTPPACVHSIAKLAVNEQQVKSIKAPVEMIVGDHDPCRQMYVEPAKAIRPDWPVIIIDGAGHMSCIVKEPFKKAVVDWIDKNAQGSGEPSATAHRIAASHPII
;
A
#
# COMPACT_ATOMS: atom_id res chain seq x y z
N MET A 1 -78.64 15.80 -31.83
CA MET A 1 -77.74 16.39 -30.81
C MET A 1 -76.98 15.27 -30.11
N ARG A 2 -75.72 15.06 -30.48
CA ARG A 2 -74.85 14.10 -29.78
C ARG A 2 -73.62 14.88 -29.26
N ARG A 3 -73.52 15.00 -27.93
CA ARG A 3 -72.39 15.64 -27.25
C ARG A 3 -71.27 14.65 -27.11
N GLY A 4 -70.15 14.90 -27.77
CA GLY A 4 -68.90 14.13 -27.61
C GLY A 4 -68.16 14.51 -26.34
N LEU A 5 -67.86 13.55 -25.49
CA LEU A 5 -66.97 13.68 -24.32
C LEU A 5 -65.53 13.50 -24.78
N ILE A 6 -64.72 14.55 -24.63
CA ILE A 6 -63.27 14.48 -24.83
C ILE A 6 -62.67 14.07 -23.50
N ALA A 7 -62.13 12.86 -23.45
CA ALA A 7 -61.35 12.36 -22.28
C ALA A 7 -59.89 12.87 -22.40
N TRP A 8 -59.46 13.66 -21.42
CA TRP A 8 -58.07 14.04 -21.27
C TRP A 8 -57.34 12.92 -20.51
N ALA A 9 -56.43 12.24 -21.19
CA ALA A 9 -55.48 11.30 -20.58
C ALA A 9 -54.32 12.09 -19.96
N ILE A 10 -54.27 12.16 -18.63
CA ILE A 10 -53.12 12.70 -17.91
C ILE A 10 -52.04 11.61 -17.90
N GLY A 11 -51.03 11.76 -18.75
CA GLY A 11 -49.85 10.90 -18.70
C GLY A 11 -49.00 11.27 -17.51
N VAL A 12 -48.95 10.40 -16.48
CA VAL A 12 -48.02 10.51 -15.36
C VAL A 12 -46.65 10.06 -15.85
N LEU A 13 -45.77 11.02 -16.11
CA LEU A 13 -44.36 10.78 -16.41
C LEU A 13 -43.66 10.37 -15.10
N PHE A 14 -43.41 9.08 -14.93
CA PHE A 14 -42.53 8.61 -13.87
C PHE A 14 -41.08 9.05 -14.20
N ILE A 15 -40.61 10.14 -13.57
CA ILE A 15 -39.21 10.49 -13.52
C ILE A 15 -38.57 9.45 -12.60
N VAL A 16 -37.95 8.44 -13.22
CA VAL A 16 -37.04 7.54 -12.49
C VAL A 16 -35.85 8.39 -12.09
N SER A 17 -35.85 8.83 -10.83
CA SER A 17 -34.69 9.45 -10.22
C SER A 17 -33.50 8.48 -10.36
N PRO A 18 -32.32 8.88 -10.84
CA PRO A 18 -31.17 8.01 -10.79
C PRO A 18 -30.96 7.66 -9.33
N ALA A 19 -31.17 6.39 -8.99
CA ALA A 19 -30.85 5.85 -7.68
C ALA A 19 -29.41 6.27 -7.39
N VAL A 20 -29.22 7.04 -6.33
CA VAL A 20 -27.92 7.24 -5.72
C VAL A 20 -27.40 5.83 -5.44
N LEU A 21 -26.46 5.38 -6.25
CA LEU A 21 -25.75 4.13 -6.03
C LEU A 21 -24.98 4.36 -4.72
N MET A 22 -25.62 4.00 -3.61
CA MET A 22 -24.97 3.94 -2.31
C MET A 22 -23.79 3.03 -2.53
N ALA A 23 -22.57 3.52 -2.32
CA ALA A 23 -21.39 2.69 -2.29
C ALA A 23 -21.70 1.56 -1.31
N GLU A 24 -21.92 0.35 -1.82
CA GLU A 24 -22.00 -0.84 -0.99
C GLU A 24 -20.72 -0.82 -0.15
N ASP A 25 -20.86 -0.98 1.17
CA ASP A 25 -19.72 -1.12 2.08
C ASP A 25 -18.93 -2.31 1.55
N SER A 26 -17.85 -2.01 0.82
CA SER A 26 -17.14 -3.01 0.02
C SER A 26 -16.60 -4.05 0.97
N ALA A 27 -17.31 -5.17 1.09
CA ALA A 27 -16.89 -6.26 1.95
C ALA A 27 -15.46 -6.66 1.60
N ILE A 28 -14.60 -6.78 2.60
CA ILE A 28 -13.22 -7.26 2.39
C ILE A 28 -13.28 -8.74 2.07
N HIS A 29 -12.88 -9.11 0.87
CA HIS A 29 -12.76 -10.48 0.44
C HIS A 29 -11.37 -11.03 0.76
N SER A 30 -11.32 -12.23 1.34
CA SER A 30 -10.07 -12.96 1.60
C SER A 30 -9.96 -14.11 0.64
N SER A 31 -8.79 -14.26 0.01
CA SER A 31 -8.50 -15.35 -0.92
C SER A 31 -7.03 -15.76 -0.83
N SER A 32 -6.61 -16.71 -1.64
CA SER A 32 -5.21 -17.14 -1.71
C SER A 32 -4.84 -17.62 -3.11
N PHE A 33 -3.55 -17.57 -3.41
CA PHE A 33 -3.00 -18.13 -4.65
C PHE A 33 -1.71 -18.89 -4.37
N ASP A 34 -1.30 -19.73 -5.30
CA ASP A 34 0.00 -20.40 -5.28
C ASP A 34 1.08 -19.48 -5.88
N SER A 35 2.09 -19.16 -5.07
CA SER A 35 3.26 -18.40 -5.51
C SER A 35 4.49 -19.30 -5.52
N ALA A 36 4.64 -20.07 -6.59
CA ALA A 36 5.72 -21.03 -6.79
C ALA A 36 5.82 -22.05 -5.63
N GLY A 37 4.71 -22.71 -5.31
CA GLY A 37 4.62 -23.72 -4.27
C GLY A 37 4.44 -23.17 -2.85
N VAL A 38 4.22 -21.86 -2.70
CA VAL A 38 3.93 -21.20 -1.40
C VAL A 38 2.55 -20.56 -1.50
N LYS A 39 1.63 -20.97 -0.62
CA LYS A 39 0.31 -20.34 -0.53
C LYS A 39 0.46 -18.94 0.05
N ILE A 40 0.04 -17.93 -0.71
CA ILE A 40 -0.04 -16.54 -0.29
C ILE A 40 -1.50 -16.15 -0.10
N VAL A 41 -1.84 -15.64 1.09
CA VAL A 41 -3.17 -15.13 1.42
C VAL A 41 -3.21 -13.64 1.17
N TYR A 42 -4.29 -13.18 0.53
CA TYR A 42 -4.53 -11.75 0.28
C TYR A 42 -5.96 -11.35 0.61
N PHE A 43 -6.15 -10.06 0.77
CA PHE A 43 -7.41 -9.39 1.06
C PHE A 43 -7.61 -8.31 0.02
N GLU A 44 -8.80 -8.25 -0.56
CA GLU A 44 -9.13 -7.23 -1.56
C GLU A 44 -10.49 -6.61 -1.32
N ALA A 45 -10.64 -5.34 -1.69
CA ALA A 45 -11.91 -4.61 -1.70
C ALA A 45 -11.83 -3.40 -2.62
N GLY A 46 -12.99 -2.84 -2.93
CA GLY A 46 -13.11 -1.66 -3.78
C GLY A 46 -12.94 -1.98 -5.26
N THR A 47 -12.98 -0.93 -6.07
CA THR A 47 -12.86 -0.99 -7.53
C THR A 47 -12.07 0.22 -8.00
N GLY A 48 -11.57 0.19 -9.23
CA GLY A 48 -10.79 1.28 -9.81
C GLY A 48 -9.32 0.95 -9.99
N GLU A 49 -8.46 1.97 -9.90
CA GLU A 49 -7.02 1.81 -10.09
C GLU A 49 -6.40 0.98 -8.96
N PRO A 50 -5.51 0.01 -9.27
CA PRO A 50 -5.03 -0.93 -8.25
C PRO A 50 -4.02 -0.32 -7.29
N VAL A 51 -4.16 -0.68 -5.99
CA VAL A 51 -3.21 -0.35 -4.92
C VAL A 51 -2.81 -1.62 -4.19
N VAL A 52 -1.52 -1.95 -4.20
CA VAL A 52 -0.96 -3.12 -3.49
C VAL A 52 -0.26 -2.66 -2.22
N LEU A 53 -0.64 -3.25 -1.08
CA LEU A 53 -0.16 -2.92 0.26
C LEU A 53 0.72 -4.04 0.82
N VAL A 54 1.98 -3.72 1.17
CA VAL A 54 3.00 -4.65 1.64
C VAL A 54 3.37 -4.34 3.09
N HIS A 55 3.09 -5.26 4.02
CA HIS A 55 3.28 -5.07 5.45
C HIS A 55 4.74 -5.25 5.91
N GLY A 56 5.03 -4.86 7.16
CA GLY A 56 6.33 -4.97 7.80
C GLY A 56 6.63 -6.34 8.43
N LEU A 57 7.88 -6.52 8.88
CA LEU A 57 8.34 -7.72 9.58
C LEU A 57 7.51 -7.95 10.85
N TYR A 58 7.20 -9.20 11.16
CA TYR A 58 6.40 -9.65 12.32
C TYR A 58 4.96 -9.10 12.35
N SER A 59 4.44 -8.65 11.21
CA SER A 59 3.10 -8.10 11.06
C SER A 59 2.25 -8.97 10.11
N SER A 60 1.19 -8.40 9.60
CA SER A 60 0.29 -8.99 8.59
C SER A 60 -0.46 -7.88 7.85
N ALA A 61 -1.11 -8.23 6.75
CA ALA A 61 -2.02 -7.33 6.04
C ALA A 61 -3.10 -6.76 6.98
N LYS A 62 -3.65 -7.61 7.85
CA LYS A 62 -4.64 -7.19 8.85
C LYS A 62 -4.09 -6.16 9.82
N MET A 63 -2.90 -6.41 10.38
CA MET A 63 -2.31 -5.56 11.42
C MET A 63 -1.82 -4.21 10.90
N ASN A 64 -1.21 -4.18 9.70
CA ASN A 64 -0.67 -2.93 9.18
C ASN A 64 -1.69 -2.09 8.39
N TRP A 65 -2.68 -2.71 7.75
CA TRP A 65 -3.50 -2.01 6.77
C TRP A 65 -5.00 -2.03 7.08
N ILE A 66 -5.55 -3.20 7.47
CA ILE A 66 -6.99 -3.33 7.68
C ILE A 66 -7.40 -2.74 9.03
N MET A 67 -6.80 -3.17 10.14
CA MET A 67 -7.15 -2.70 11.48
C MET A 67 -6.89 -1.20 11.68
N PRO A 68 -5.80 -0.61 11.18
CA PRO A 68 -5.60 0.83 11.25
C PRO A 68 -6.57 1.65 10.39
N GLY A 69 -7.22 1.02 9.40
CA GLY A 69 -8.22 1.63 8.54
C GLY A 69 -7.68 2.22 7.23
N THR A 70 -6.38 2.20 6.97
CA THR A 70 -5.80 2.66 5.69
C THR A 70 -6.40 1.91 4.51
N PHE A 71 -6.57 0.59 4.64
CA PHE A 71 -7.20 -0.26 3.64
C PHE A 71 -8.61 0.24 3.27
N LYS A 72 -9.45 0.50 4.27
CA LYS A 72 -10.84 0.96 4.07
C LYS A 72 -10.90 2.36 3.43
N LEU A 73 -10.00 3.26 3.86
CA LEU A 73 -9.93 4.61 3.26
C LEU A 73 -9.62 4.53 1.77
N LEU A 74 -8.66 3.71 1.38
CA LEU A 74 -8.29 3.52 -0.03
C LEU A 74 -9.37 2.77 -0.81
N ALA A 75 -9.99 1.73 -0.23
CA ALA A 75 -11.01 0.91 -0.90
C ALA A 75 -12.29 1.68 -1.26
N ALA A 76 -12.48 2.87 -0.70
CA ALA A 76 -13.57 3.76 -1.11
C ALA A 76 -13.43 4.29 -2.55
N HIS A 77 -12.22 4.29 -3.12
CA HIS A 77 -11.92 4.89 -4.43
C HIS A 77 -11.02 4.03 -5.32
N TYR A 78 -10.38 3.00 -4.78
CA TYR A 78 -9.37 2.18 -5.44
C TYR A 78 -9.68 0.69 -5.29
N HIS A 79 -9.17 -0.14 -6.20
CA HIS A 79 -9.09 -1.59 -5.99
C HIS A 79 -7.87 -1.87 -5.11
N VAL A 80 -8.11 -2.14 -3.82
CA VAL A 80 -7.05 -2.31 -2.81
C VAL A 80 -6.80 -3.78 -2.56
N ILE A 81 -5.53 -4.16 -2.63
CA ILE A 81 -5.05 -5.51 -2.36
C ILE A 81 -3.98 -5.45 -1.27
N ALA A 82 -4.20 -6.12 -0.14
CA ALA A 82 -3.19 -6.32 0.89
C ALA A 82 -2.94 -7.81 1.06
N PHE A 83 -1.69 -8.25 1.10
CA PHE A 83 -1.39 -9.67 1.22
C PHE A 83 -0.46 -9.94 2.40
N ASP A 84 -0.54 -11.14 2.96
CA ASP A 84 0.41 -11.59 3.95
C ASP A 84 1.67 -12.10 3.26
N LEU A 85 2.81 -11.49 3.54
CA LEU A 85 4.11 -11.94 3.04
C LEU A 85 4.33 -13.40 3.42
N ARG A 86 5.01 -14.18 2.55
CA ARG A 86 5.49 -15.51 2.94
C ARG A 86 6.23 -15.44 4.28
N GLY A 87 6.01 -16.41 5.13
CA GLY A 87 6.56 -16.40 6.50
C GLY A 87 5.72 -15.61 7.52
N HIS A 88 4.61 -14.96 7.10
CA HIS A 88 3.78 -14.11 7.96
C HIS A 88 2.29 -14.44 7.87
N GLY A 89 1.52 -13.91 8.81
CA GLY A 89 0.06 -13.94 8.79
C GLY A 89 -0.52 -15.34 8.53
N GLU A 90 -1.44 -15.41 7.57
CA GLU A 90 -2.11 -16.64 7.13
C GLU A 90 -1.44 -17.30 5.91
N SER A 91 -0.39 -16.69 5.36
CA SER A 91 0.44 -17.28 4.31
C SER A 91 1.35 -18.38 4.83
N ASP A 92 1.79 -19.27 3.93
CA ASP A 92 2.71 -20.35 4.28
C ASP A 92 4.05 -19.82 4.80
N LYS A 93 4.69 -20.62 5.64
CA LYS A 93 5.92 -20.27 6.35
C LYS A 93 7.04 -21.29 6.04
N PRO A 94 7.55 -21.32 4.79
CA PRO A 94 8.63 -22.22 4.43
C PRO A 94 9.86 -21.96 5.31
N THR A 95 10.62 -23.00 5.62
CA THR A 95 11.81 -22.90 6.48
C THR A 95 13.11 -22.79 5.73
N ALA A 96 13.10 -23.04 4.41
CA ALA A 96 14.29 -22.99 3.56
C ALA A 96 14.72 -21.56 3.28
N ASP A 97 16.01 -21.26 3.39
CA ASP A 97 16.59 -19.93 3.12
C ASP A 97 16.33 -19.43 1.69
N ALA A 98 16.25 -20.36 0.72
CA ALA A 98 15.98 -20.04 -0.67
C ALA A 98 14.52 -19.56 -0.91
N ALA A 99 13.63 -19.76 0.07
CA ALA A 99 12.25 -19.32 -0.02
C ALA A 99 12.08 -17.80 0.24
N TYR A 100 13.12 -17.10 0.65
CA TYR A 100 13.06 -15.70 1.09
C TYR A 100 14.07 -14.82 0.32
N GLY A 101 14.01 -13.52 0.55
CA GLY A 101 14.75 -12.53 -0.25
C GLY A 101 14.01 -12.23 -1.55
N GLN A 102 14.63 -12.46 -2.70
CA GLN A 102 14.01 -12.20 -4.00
C GLN A 102 12.61 -12.82 -4.17
N PRO A 103 12.32 -14.08 -3.72
CA PRO A 103 10.97 -14.63 -3.78
C PRO A 103 9.88 -13.78 -3.11
N MET A 104 10.23 -12.96 -2.09
CA MET A 104 9.26 -12.02 -1.46
C MET A 104 8.91 -10.85 -2.39
N VAL A 105 9.85 -10.42 -3.21
CA VAL A 105 9.62 -9.40 -4.26
C VAL A 105 8.78 -9.98 -5.39
N ASP A 106 9.11 -11.20 -5.81
CA ASP A 106 8.42 -11.92 -6.88
C ASP A 106 6.96 -12.23 -6.51
N ASP A 107 6.63 -12.35 -5.21
CA ASP A 107 5.25 -12.53 -4.75
C ASP A 107 4.34 -11.38 -5.21
N ILE A 108 4.85 -10.14 -5.25
CA ILE A 108 4.09 -8.98 -5.74
C ILE A 108 3.77 -9.18 -7.22
N THR A 109 4.76 -9.56 -8.03
CA THR A 109 4.55 -9.81 -9.47
C THR A 109 3.52 -10.91 -9.68
N ARG A 110 3.67 -12.05 -8.99
CA ARG A 110 2.77 -13.19 -9.13
C ARG A 110 1.36 -12.89 -8.64
N LEU A 111 1.21 -12.10 -7.57
CA LEU A 111 -0.09 -11.61 -7.10
C LEU A 111 -0.76 -10.73 -8.16
N MET A 112 -0.02 -9.77 -8.70
CA MET A 112 -0.54 -8.89 -9.76
C MET A 112 -0.92 -9.68 -11.01
N ASP A 113 -0.13 -10.69 -11.40
CA ASP A 113 -0.42 -11.56 -12.55
C ASP A 113 -1.66 -12.42 -12.28
N HIS A 114 -1.78 -13.00 -11.07
CA HIS A 114 -2.95 -13.77 -10.64
C HIS A 114 -4.25 -12.96 -10.73
N LEU A 115 -4.18 -11.66 -10.38
CA LEU A 115 -5.32 -10.74 -10.42
C LEU A 115 -5.46 -10.00 -11.76
N SER A 116 -4.61 -10.31 -12.76
CA SER A 116 -4.58 -9.64 -14.06
C SER A 116 -4.36 -8.13 -13.96
N ILE A 117 -3.55 -7.68 -12.99
CA ILE A 117 -3.21 -6.28 -12.74
C ILE A 117 -1.92 -5.94 -13.49
N PRO A 118 -1.95 -5.11 -14.55
CA PRO A 118 -0.75 -4.77 -15.31
C PRO A 118 0.17 -3.81 -14.57
N LYS A 119 -0.40 -2.83 -13.85
CA LYS A 119 0.31 -1.80 -13.06
C LYS A 119 -0.47 -1.46 -11.81
N ALA A 120 0.22 -1.04 -10.74
CA ALA A 120 -0.40 -0.61 -9.50
C ALA A 120 0.39 0.49 -8.79
N HIS A 121 -0.26 1.22 -7.89
CA HIS A 121 0.41 1.92 -6.80
C HIS A 121 0.90 0.88 -5.79
N ILE A 122 2.14 0.98 -5.35
CA ILE A 122 2.73 0.00 -4.43
C ILE A 122 3.14 0.71 -3.15
N VAL A 123 2.52 0.32 -2.04
CA VAL A 123 2.74 0.92 -0.71
C VAL A 123 3.39 -0.12 0.21
N GLY A 124 4.55 0.19 0.77
CA GLY A 124 5.24 -0.70 1.70
C GLY A 124 5.56 -0.05 3.04
N TYR A 125 5.46 -0.80 4.13
CA TYR A 125 5.85 -0.34 5.45
C TYR A 125 7.01 -1.17 6.02
N SER A 126 8.06 -0.52 6.53
CA SER A 126 9.22 -1.18 7.14
C SER A 126 9.85 -2.21 6.17
N LEU A 127 9.88 -3.51 6.51
CA LEU A 127 10.30 -4.57 5.58
C LEU A 127 9.56 -4.48 4.24
N GLY A 128 8.26 -4.19 4.27
CA GLY A 128 7.47 -3.95 3.04
C GLY A 128 8.03 -2.82 2.19
N GLY A 129 8.56 -1.75 2.81
CA GLY A 129 9.23 -0.66 2.10
C GLY A 129 10.53 -1.10 1.41
N ILE A 130 11.33 -1.98 2.03
CA ILE A 130 12.53 -2.57 1.40
C ILE A 130 12.14 -3.42 0.19
N ILE A 131 11.10 -4.26 0.34
CA ILE A 131 10.57 -5.11 -0.74
C ILE A 131 10.04 -4.25 -1.89
N VAL A 132 9.28 -3.19 -1.59
CA VAL A 132 8.75 -2.26 -2.59
C VAL A 132 9.85 -1.52 -3.34
N MET A 133 10.90 -1.07 -2.65
CA MET A 133 12.06 -0.45 -3.32
C MET A 133 12.69 -1.42 -4.32
N LYS A 134 12.94 -2.65 -3.90
CA LYS A 134 13.50 -3.69 -4.79
C LYS A 134 12.55 -4.01 -5.95
N PHE A 135 11.23 -4.08 -5.70
CA PHE A 135 10.21 -4.29 -6.73
C PHE A 135 10.21 -3.17 -7.78
N MET A 136 10.29 -1.90 -7.38
CA MET A 136 10.37 -0.76 -8.30
C MET A 136 11.62 -0.80 -9.21
N ILE A 137 12.71 -1.36 -8.71
CA ILE A 137 13.95 -1.55 -9.48
C ILE A 137 13.80 -2.67 -10.49
N ASP A 138 13.27 -3.82 -10.05
CA ASP A 138 13.22 -5.05 -10.86
C ASP A 138 12.08 -5.01 -11.89
N HIS A 139 10.98 -4.31 -11.56
CA HIS A 139 9.74 -4.27 -12.35
C HIS A 139 9.22 -2.85 -12.59
N PRO A 140 10.04 -1.94 -13.18
CA PRO A 140 9.67 -0.51 -13.32
C PRO A 140 8.40 -0.31 -14.13
N ASP A 141 8.07 -1.21 -15.05
CA ASP A 141 6.90 -1.12 -15.91
C ASP A 141 5.59 -1.55 -15.21
N ARG A 142 5.70 -2.11 -13.99
CA ARG A 142 4.56 -2.57 -13.18
C ARG A 142 4.12 -1.54 -12.12
N VAL A 143 4.80 -0.40 -12.02
CA VAL A 143 4.60 0.60 -10.94
C VAL A 143 4.02 1.88 -11.50
N ILE A 144 2.93 2.36 -10.89
CA ILE A 144 2.36 3.69 -11.11
C ILE A 144 3.06 4.69 -10.19
N SER A 145 3.05 4.43 -8.88
CA SER A 145 3.80 5.18 -7.88
C SER A 145 4.21 4.29 -6.72
N GLY A 146 5.20 4.72 -5.94
CA GLY A 146 5.67 4.03 -4.74
C GLY A 146 5.51 4.86 -3.48
N THR A 147 5.18 4.21 -2.35
CA THR A 147 5.23 4.80 -1.01
C THR A 147 6.08 3.92 -0.09
N LEU A 148 7.10 4.52 0.54
CA LEU A 148 8.01 3.87 1.48
C LEU A 148 7.73 4.39 2.89
N GLY A 149 6.92 3.66 3.66
CA GLY A 149 6.55 4.02 5.02
C GLY A 149 7.52 3.43 6.06
N GLY A 150 8.03 4.25 6.99
CA GLY A 150 8.95 3.82 8.04
C GLY A 150 10.25 3.20 7.53
N MET A 151 10.61 3.47 6.26
CA MET A 151 11.77 2.91 5.59
C MET A 151 12.17 3.80 4.41
N GLY A 152 13.41 3.64 3.96
CA GLY A 152 13.96 4.23 2.77
C GLY A 152 14.93 3.24 2.13
N TRP A 153 16.20 3.61 2.01
CA TRP A 153 17.20 2.82 1.29
C TRP A 153 18.01 1.91 2.21
N LEU A 154 17.80 0.59 2.14
CA LEU A 154 18.75 -0.38 2.67
C LEU A 154 19.94 -0.48 1.71
N LYS A 155 21.00 0.25 2.05
CA LYS A 155 22.18 0.38 1.19
C LYS A 155 23.06 -0.88 1.21
N GLU A 156 23.40 -1.38 0.04
CA GLU A 156 24.35 -2.49 -0.13
C GLU A 156 25.72 -2.13 0.49
N GLY A 157 26.33 -3.05 1.23
CA GLY A 157 27.60 -2.87 1.92
C GLY A 157 27.55 -2.00 3.17
N SER A 158 26.37 -1.52 3.57
CA SER A 158 26.20 -0.66 4.75
C SER A 158 26.28 -1.45 6.07
N PHE A 159 26.39 -0.69 7.16
CA PHE A 159 26.32 -1.25 8.51
C PHE A 159 24.93 -1.82 8.79
N GLU A 160 23.88 -1.16 8.29
CA GLU A 160 22.47 -1.59 8.43
C GLU A 160 22.22 -2.93 7.74
N GLN A 161 22.79 -3.16 6.56
CA GLN A 161 22.72 -4.47 5.90
C GLN A 161 23.35 -5.57 6.77
N ARG A 162 24.53 -5.31 7.35
CA ARG A 162 25.20 -6.27 8.25
C ARG A 162 24.39 -6.54 9.52
N ILE A 163 23.70 -5.53 10.06
CA ILE A 163 22.76 -5.73 11.17
C ILE A 163 21.66 -6.70 10.74
N CYS A 164 21.06 -6.52 9.55
CA CYS A 164 20.04 -7.43 9.04
C CYS A 164 20.54 -8.87 8.88
N GLU A 165 21.80 -9.08 8.46
CA GLU A 165 22.42 -10.39 8.36
C GLU A 165 22.56 -11.10 9.73
N GLN A 166 22.76 -10.31 10.79
CA GLN A 166 23.01 -10.81 12.15
C GLN A 166 21.75 -10.77 13.02
N MET A 167 20.63 -10.25 12.52
CA MET A 167 19.39 -10.17 13.28
C MET A 167 18.95 -11.57 13.73
N GLY A 168 18.84 -11.76 15.06
CA GLY A 168 18.20 -12.92 15.63
C GLY A 168 16.69 -12.90 15.41
N ASN A 169 16.08 -14.10 15.39
CA ASN A 169 14.63 -14.18 15.35
C ASN A 169 14.03 -13.72 16.69
N ARG A 170 12.87 -13.06 16.61
CA ARG A 170 12.14 -12.64 17.81
C ARG A 170 11.61 -13.86 18.55
N ALA A 171 11.84 -13.93 19.87
CA ALA A 171 11.28 -14.99 20.69
C ALA A 171 9.75 -15.06 20.51
N ALA A 172 9.21 -16.27 20.41
CA ALA A 172 7.79 -16.54 20.17
C ALA A 172 7.21 -16.03 18.83
N SER A 173 8.04 -15.63 17.87
CA SER A 173 7.57 -15.31 16.51
C SER A 173 7.29 -16.58 15.71
N THR A 174 6.21 -16.58 14.93
CA THR A 174 5.92 -17.62 13.93
C THR A 174 6.65 -17.39 12.60
N THR A 175 7.29 -16.23 12.43
CA THR A 175 8.10 -15.93 11.25
C THR A 175 9.39 -16.73 11.29
N PRO A 176 9.73 -17.51 10.25
CA PRO A 176 10.94 -18.33 10.25
C PRO A 176 12.22 -17.47 10.28
N PRO A 177 13.30 -17.92 10.94
CA PRO A 177 14.60 -17.24 10.94
C PRO A 177 15.14 -16.95 9.54
N ALA A 178 14.93 -17.86 8.59
CA ALA A 178 15.29 -17.69 7.18
C ALA A 178 14.69 -16.40 6.55
N CYS A 179 13.46 -16.05 6.93
CA CYS A 179 12.84 -14.79 6.49
C CYS A 179 13.61 -13.57 7.01
N VAL A 180 13.94 -13.57 8.31
CA VAL A 180 14.64 -12.46 8.96
C VAL A 180 16.03 -12.24 8.34
N HIS A 181 16.80 -13.31 8.19
CA HIS A 181 18.17 -13.26 7.63
C HIS A 181 18.16 -12.85 6.15
N SER A 182 17.07 -13.12 5.45
CA SER A 182 16.96 -12.78 4.02
C SER A 182 16.81 -11.30 3.73
N ILE A 183 16.47 -10.47 4.73
CA ILE A 183 16.29 -9.02 4.55
C ILE A 183 17.54 -8.38 3.98
N ALA A 184 18.71 -8.81 4.44
CA ALA A 184 19.99 -8.32 3.95
C ALA A 184 20.19 -8.55 2.43
N LYS A 185 19.59 -9.61 1.87
CA LYS A 185 19.65 -9.94 0.42
C LYS A 185 18.85 -8.96 -0.44
N LEU A 186 18.01 -8.11 0.17
CA LEU A 186 17.22 -7.09 -0.50
C LEU A 186 17.91 -5.73 -0.58
N ALA A 187 19.13 -5.62 -0.02
CA ALA A 187 19.93 -4.41 -0.13
C ALA A 187 20.26 -4.08 -1.59
N VAL A 188 20.26 -2.79 -1.92
CA VAL A 188 20.47 -2.29 -3.27
C VAL A 188 21.53 -1.20 -3.27
N ASN A 189 22.23 -1.04 -4.40
CA ASN A 189 23.24 0.01 -4.56
C ASN A 189 22.63 1.35 -5.02
N GLU A 190 23.42 2.41 -4.96
CA GLU A 190 23.00 3.77 -5.28
C GLU A 190 22.50 3.90 -6.75
N GLN A 191 23.17 3.25 -7.69
CA GLN A 191 22.78 3.31 -9.09
C GLN A 191 21.40 2.70 -9.33
N GLN A 192 21.09 1.61 -8.65
CA GLN A 192 19.78 0.97 -8.70
C GLN A 192 18.69 1.90 -8.15
N VAL A 193 18.92 2.59 -7.01
CA VAL A 193 17.96 3.56 -6.46
C VAL A 193 17.76 4.73 -7.43
N LYS A 194 18.84 5.23 -8.05
CA LYS A 194 18.77 6.30 -9.06
C LYS A 194 18.05 5.88 -10.34
N SER A 195 18.00 4.60 -10.67
CA SER A 195 17.29 4.09 -11.86
C SER A 195 15.77 4.05 -11.72
N ILE A 196 15.22 4.19 -10.51
CA ILE A 196 13.76 4.19 -10.27
C ILE A 196 13.15 5.41 -10.96
N LYS A 197 12.20 5.16 -11.88
CA LYS A 197 11.52 6.20 -12.68
C LYS A 197 10.16 6.59 -12.12
N ALA A 198 9.49 5.65 -11.44
CA ALA A 198 8.19 5.92 -10.85
C ALA A 198 8.28 7.05 -9.81
N PRO A 199 7.24 7.87 -9.65
CA PRO A 199 7.12 8.80 -8.51
C PRO A 199 7.18 8.03 -7.19
N VAL A 200 7.99 8.50 -6.23
CA VAL A 200 8.12 7.87 -4.90
C VAL A 200 8.02 8.92 -3.82
N GLU A 201 7.29 8.60 -2.75
CA GLU A 201 7.32 9.34 -1.50
C GLU A 201 7.90 8.48 -0.36
N MET A 202 8.40 9.13 0.67
CA MET A 202 8.82 8.49 1.92
C MET A 202 8.04 9.10 3.08
N ILE A 203 7.49 8.26 3.97
CA ILE A 203 6.74 8.70 5.14
C ILE A 203 7.39 8.08 6.38
N VAL A 204 7.78 8.89 7.37
CA VAL A 204 8.48 8.40 8.56
C VAL A 204 8.11 9.21 9.78
N GLY A 205 8.11 8.57 10.96
CA GLY A 205 7.94 9.28 12.23
C GLY A 205 9.16 10.13 12.61
N ASP A 206 8.94 11.24 13.31
CA ASP A 206 10.00 12.11 13.80
C ASP A 206 10.91 11.43 14.84
N HIS A 207 10.37 10.47 15.61
CA HIS A 207 11.08 9.65 16.59
C HIS A 207 11.45 8.25 16.06
N ASP A 208 11.30 8.00 14.76
CA ASP A 208 11.66 6.72 14.15
C ASP A 208 13.16 6.70 13.80
N PRO A 209 13.98 5.80 14.38
CA PRO A 209 15.40 5.69 14.03
C PRO A 209 15.64 5.36 12.55
N CYS A 210 14.67 4.75 11.88
CA CYS A 210 14.75 4.48 10.43
C CYS A 210 14.88 5.75 9.60
N ARG A 211 14.46 6.90 10.13
CA ARG A 211 14.63 8.18 9.46
C ARG A 211 16.11 8.44 9.14
N GLN A 212 16.97 8.36 10.15
CA GLN A 212 18.41 8.63 9.97
C GLN A 212 19.13 7.50 9.22
N MET A 213 18.72 6.27 9.44
CA MET A 213 19.40 5.09 8.91
C MET A 213 19.09 4.83 7.43
N TYR A 214 17.86 5.13 6.99
CA TYR A 214 17.37 4.70 5.67
C TYR A 214 16.75 5.82 4.84
N VAL A 215 16.02 6.78 5.49
CA VAL A 215 15.28 7.82 4.77
C VAL A 215 16.20 8.97 4.35
N GLU A 216 17.01 9.51 5.27
CA GLU A 216 17.93 10.62 4.97
C GLU A 216 18.99 10.23 3.91
N PRO A 217 19.60 9.01 3.93
CA PRO A 217 20.49 8.58 2.84
C PRO A 217 19.77 8.47 1.49
N ALA A 218 18.53 7.98 1.47
CA ALA A 218 17.74 7.95 0.23
C ALA A 218 17.44 9.36 -0.28
N LYS A 219 17.02 10.27 0.61
CA LYS A 219 16.76 11.68 0.29
C LYS A 219 17.96 12.39 -0.29
N ALA A 220 19.15 12.09 0.22
CA ALA A 220 20.40 12.69 -0.26
C ALA A 220 20.70 12.38 -1.73
N ILE A 221 20.35 11.17 -2.21
CA ILE A 221 20.57 10.74 -3.61
C ILE A 221 19.33 10.91 -4.50
N ARG A 222 18.13 11.06 -3.91
CA ARG A 222 16.85 11.31 -4.58
C ARG A 222 16.16 12.55 -3.96
N PRO A 223 16.72 13.74 -4.19
CA PRO A 223 16.15 14.99 -3.67
C PRO A 223 14.75 15.30 -4.25
N ASP A 224 14.37 14.65 -5.33
CA ASP A 224 13.05 14.68 -5.95
C ASP A 224 11.98 13.92 -5.16
N TRP A 225 12.36 12.99 -4.27
CA TRP A 225 11.40 12.24 -3.47
C TRP A 225 10.97 13.05 -2.24
N PRO A 226 9.68 13.41 -2.10
CA PRO A 226 9.19 14.07 -0.89
C PRO A 226 9.33 13.15 0.32
N VAL A 227 9.68 13.76 1.47
CA VAL A 227 9.70 13.10 2.78
C VAL A 227 8.65 13.75 3.66
N ILE A 228 7.68 12.96 4.13
CA ILE A 228 6.64 13.39 5.04
C ILE A 228 6.99 12.90 6.44
N ILE A 229 7.14 13.84 7.36
CA ILE A 229 7.46 13.55 8.77
C ILE A 229 6.17 13.55 9.57
N ILE A 230 5.94 12.47 10.32
CA ILE A 230 4.75 12.32 11.17
C ILE A 230 5.13 12.64 12.62
N ASP A 231 4.64 13.75 13.13
CA ASP A 231 4.97 14.26 14.46
C ASP A 231 4.53 13.31 15.59
N GLY A 232 5.37 13.19 16.62
CA GLY A 232 5.16 12.35 17.79
C GLY A 232 5.01 10.87 17.43
N ALA A 233 5.67 10.38 16.39
CA ALA A 233 5.56 9.02 15.90
C ALA A 233 6.92 8.31 15.88
N GLY A 234 6.97 7.14 16.52
CA GLY A 234 8.03 6.15 16.34
C GLY A 234 7.68 5.11 15.30
N HIS A 235 8.58 4.16 15.06
CA HIS A 235 8.44 3.12 14.02
C HIS A 235 7.11 2.36 14.09
N MET A 236 6.68 1.93 15.27
CA MET A 236 5.45 1.14 15.42
C MET A 236 4.18 1.98 15.44
N SER A 237 4.26 3.26 15.78
CA SER A 237 3.08 4.14 15.93
C SER A 237 2.80 4.99 14.69
N CYS A 238 3.75 5.16 13.80
CA CYS A 238 3.60 6.00 12.60
C CYS A 238 2.46 5.51 11.70
N ILE A 239 2.43 4.24 11.38
CA ILE A 239 1.48 3.63 10.43
C ILE A 239 0.00 3.73 10.86
N VAL A 240 -0.27 3.86 12.16
CA VAL A 240 -1.64 3.93 12.67
C VAL A 240 -2.17 5.36 12.79
N LYS A 241 -1.30 6.38 12.63
CA LYS A 241 -1.68 7.79 12.75
C LYS A 241 -2.45 8.30 11.53
N GLU A 242 -3.46 9.14 11.75
CA GLU A 242 -4.25 9.74 10.67
C GLU A 242 -3.40 10.53 9.65
N PRO A 243 -2.38 11.32 10.04
CA PRO A 243 -1.52 11.98 9.07
C PRO A 243 -0.76 11.03 8.14
N PHE A 244 -0.36 9.82 8.62
CA PHE A 244 0.24 8.79 7.77
C PHE A 244 -0.76 8.29 6.72
N LYS A 245 -1.97 7.95 7.14
CA LYS A 245 -3.02 7.44 6.25
C LYS A 245 -3.38 8.48 5.19
N LYS A 246 -3.52 9.74 5.63
CA LYS A 246 -3.80 10.86 4.73
C LYS A 246 -2.68 11.05 3.70
N ALA A 247 -1.42 11.00 4.11
CA ALA A 247 -0.28 11.14 3.20
C ALA A 247 -0.30 10.06 2.10
N VAL A 248 -0.55 8.79 2.47
CA VAL A 248 -0.69 7.69 1.52
C VAL A 248 -1.80 7.96 0.51
N VAL A 249 -3.00 8.38 0.98
CA VAL A 249 -4.14 8.68 0.10
C VAL A 249 -3.81 9.85 -0.83
N ASP A 250 -3.34 10.96 -0.29
CA ASP A 250 -3.00 12.17 -1.07
C ASP A 250 -1.95 11.87 -2.16
N TRP A 251 -0.99 10.99 -1.85
CA TRP A 251 0.04 10.59 -2.82
C TRP A 251 -0.51 9.76 -3.96
N ILE A 252 -1.37 8.78 -3.65
CA ILE A 252 -2.03 7.95 -4.63
C ILE A 252 -2.94 8.81 -5.50
N ASP A 253 -3.79 9.66 -4.91
CA ASP A 253 -4.68 10.59 -5.65
C ASP A 253 -3.90 11.50 -6.60
N LYS A 254 -2.76 12.02 -6.17
CA LYS A 254 -1.88 12.87 -7.00
C LYS A 254 -1.30 12.16 -8.22
N ASN A 255 -1.09 10.84 -8.13
CA ASN A 255 -0.44 10.06 -9.17
C ASN A 255 -1.39 9.12 -9.91
N ALA A 256 -2.70 9.18 -9.63
CA ALA A 256 -3.70 8.35 -10.30
C ALA A 256 -3.80 8.68 -11.79
N GLN A 257 -3.83 7.62 -12.63
CA GLN A 257 -3.89 7.73 -14.09
C GLN A 257 -5.37 7.79 -14.54
N GLY A 258 -5.98 8.93 -14.53
CA GLY A 258 -7.37 9.08 -15.00
C GLY A 258 -8.19 10.10 -14.25
N SER A 259 -7.66 10.71 -13.23
CA SER A 259 -8.31 11.83 -12.54
C SER A 259 -8.11 13.14 -13.30
N GLY A 260 -8.87 13.31 -14.39
CA GLY A 260 -9.06 14.62 -15.03
C GLY A 260 -9.87 15.61 -14.18
N GLU A 261 -10.33 15.21 -12.99
CA GLU A 261 -10.98 16.08 -12.01
C GLU A 261 -10.48 15.78 -10.59
N PRO A 262 -10.07 16.80 -9.81
CA PRO A 262 -9.71 16.60 -8.40
C PRO A 262 -10.94 16.12 -7.63
N SER A 263 -10.81 15.00 -6.91
CA SER A 263 -11.84 14.48 -6.01
C SER A 263 -12.34 15.59 -5.08
N ALA A 264 -13.65 15.85 -5.10
CA ALA A 264 -14.33 16.91 -4.35
C ALA A 264 -14.25 16.77 -2.81
N THR A 265 -13.45 15.83 -2.30
CA THR A 265 -13.37 15.50 -0.87
C THR A 265 -12.42 16.41 -0.09
N ALA A 266 -11.53 17.16 -0.76
CA ALA A 266 -10.57 18.04 -0.07
C ALA A 266 -11.21 19.30 0.57
N HIS A 267 -12.48 19.63 0.27
CA HIS A 267 -13.12 20.88 0.72
C HIS A 267 -14.11 20.76 1.89
N ARG A 268 -14.29 19.59 2.52
CA ARG A 268 -15.27 19.45 3.61
C ARG A 268 -14.73 19.44 5.04
N ILE A 269 -13.42 19.48 5.26
CA ILE A 269 -12.85 19.46 6.62
C ILE A 269 -12.50 20.86 7.15
N ALA A 270 -12.56 21.92 6.34
CA ALA A 270 -12.16 23.27 6.76
C ALA A 270 -13.30 24.16 7.32
N ALA A 271 -14.55 23.70 7.44
CA ALA A 271 -15.67 24.53 7.86
C ALA A 271 -16.53 23.89 8.93
N SER A 272 -15.99 23.70 10.14
CA SER A 272 -16.83 23.56 11.35
C SER A 272 -16.03 23.83 12.62
N HIS A 273 -15.72 25.09 12.86
CA HIS A 273 -15.54 25.60 14.21
C HIS A 273 -16.26 26.96 14.28
N PRO A 274 -17.38 27.09 14.98
CA PRO A 274 -17.86 28.39 15.42
C PRO A 274 -17.05 28.81 16.64
N ILE A 275 -16.52 30.03 16.57
CA ILE A 275 -15.98 30.79 17.69
C ILE A 275 -17.14 31.14 18.61
N ILE A 276 -17.12 30.71 19.86
CA ILE A 276 -17.60 31.44 21.03
C ILE A 276 -16.63 31.13 22.18
#